data_52b9eaa9fc176636122c15e275f48fa3
#
_entry.id   52b9eaa9fc176636122c15e275f48fa3
#
_cell.length_a   1.000
_cell.length_b   1.000
_cell.length_c   1.000
_cell.angle_alpha   90.00
_cell.angle_beta   90.00
_cell.angle_gamma   90.00
#
_symmetry.space_group_name_H-M   'P 1'
#
loop_
_entity.id
_entity.type
_entity.pdbx_description
1 polymer ?
#
loop_
_entity_poly.entity_id
_entity_poly.type
_entity_poly.pdbx_seq_one_letter_code
_entity_poly.pdbx_strand_id
1 'polypeptide(L)'
;MVDSLFADVSEYQIPVDDSYPYQIFSLRSNDGTYRDHNFAQNYAWAADAADAGRISCFIVYMYWRPNWLDTVDTHRSMVGQAGGPHPKMIAMVDVESGGNPGGDQSDGINRAYWRLVDWLGSTQRVIGYANRSDFNTMWRVRPDGLRVIGAGYGSNPNLPGQIAHQYTDGRGYGGGLPEGAPPFGNCDMNAANGYSPETFADACGVGSVAPDPVGDMWIDFMGLGGNGWPQLAGHTLVDGVALVGETLGIPGFAVPPGPTQVPLPRDTEARIRAEWIQLRGPRGEGWPQCGGLSLVDAIAAIGEKLDIPGFERPSQ
;
A
#
# COMPACT_ATOMS: atom_id res chain seq x y z
N MET A 1 24.23 5.52 -15.50
CA MET A 1 23.46 6.34 -14.52
C MET A 1 24.03 6.03 -13.16
N VAL A 2 24.20 7.03 -12.30
CA VAL A 2 24.59 6.81 -10.90
C VAL A 2 23.33 6.36 -10.17
N ASP A 3 23.40 5.25 -9.43
CA ASP A 3 22.29 4.76 -8.63
C ASP A 3 21.88 5.80 -7.58
N SER A 4 20.58 5.95 -7.34
CA SER A 4 20.09 6.77 -6.24
C SER A 4 20.41 6.08 -4.92
N LEU A 5 21.05 6.81 -4.02
CA LEU A 5 21.41 6.31 -2.70
C LEU A 5 20.37 6.77 -1.66
N PHE A 6 20.21 5.99 -0.59
CA PHE A 6 19.40 6.38 0.56
C PHE A 6 19.81 5.62 1.82
N ALA A 7 19.64 6.28 2.97
CA ALA A 7 19.87 5.68 4.28
C ALA A 7 18.65 4.88 4.73
N ASP A 8 18.92 3.86 5.53
CA ASP A 8 17.96 3.06 6.26
C ASP A 8 18.25 3.19 7.77
N VAL A 9 17.32 3.73 8.53
CA VAL A 9 17.56 4.09 9.92
C VAL A 9 16.49 3.57 10.87
N SER A 10 16.88 3.47 12.14
CA SER A 10 16.00 3.10 13.24
C SER A 10 16.30 4.00 14.45
N GLU A 11 15.86 3.61 15.62
CA GLU A 11 16.18 4.34 16.87
C GLU A 11 17.67 4.34 17.25
N TYR A 12 18.48 3.51 16.60
CA TYR A 12 19.92 3.46 16.87
C TYR A 12 20.68 4.64 16.26
N GLN A 13 20.07 5.36 15.32
CA GLN A 13 20.61 6.60 14.76
C GLN A 13 19.90 7.79 15.44
N ILE A 14 20.58 8.95 15.45
CA ILE A 14 19.93 10.21 15.85
C ILE A 14 18.81 10.52 14.85
N PRO A 15 17.79 11.31 15.26
CA PRO A 15 16.72 11.71 14.34
C PRO A 15 17.24 12.44 13.10
N VAL A 16 16.54 12.25 11.99
CA VAL A 16 16.81 12.94 10.73
C VAL A 16 16.63 14.44 10.84
N ASP A 17 17.42 15.20 10.10
CA ASP A 17 17.28 16.66 9.96
C ASP A 17 17.54 17.11 8.51
N ASP A 18 17.52 18.41 8.28
CA ASP A 18 17.65 19.02 6.94
C ASP A 18 19.05 18.87 6.29
N SER A 19 20.01 18.28 7.00
CA SER A 19 21.32 17.90 6.42
C SER A 19 21.27 16.60 5.61
N TYR A 20 20.16 15.83 5.66
CA TYR A 20 19.98 14.61 4.89
C TYR A 20 20.00 14.91 3.37
N PRO A 21 20.93 14.30 2.60
CA PRO A 21 21.21 14.76 1.23
C PRO A 21 20.46 14.00 0.14
N TYR A 22 19.76 12.90 0.47
CA TYR A 22 19.16 12.01 -0.54
C TYR A 22 17.66 12.26 -0.69
N GLN A 23 17.11 11.84 -1.84
CA GLN A 23 15.69 12.04 -2.18
C GLN A 23 14.79 10.81 -1.92
N ILE A 24 15.35 9.76 -1.34
CA ILE A 24 14.63 8.60 -0.79
C ILE A 24 15.08 8.46 0.66
N PHE A 25 14.18 8.11 1.56
CA PHE A 25 14.50 7.91 2.98
C PHE A 25 13.79 6.66 3.51
N SER A 26 14.45 5.87 4.36
CA SER A 26 13.87 4.69 5.00
C SER A 26 14.01 4.78 6.52
N LEU A 27 12.91 4.47 7.24
CA LEU A 27 12.85 4.57 8.70
C LEU A 27 12.02 3.45 9.31
N ARG A 28 12.48 2.93 10.47
CA ARG A 28 11.76 1.90 11.21
C ARG A 28 10.61 2.48 12.03
N SER A 29 9.47 1.80 12.03
CA SER A 29 8.39 2.09 12.97
C SER A 29 8.48 1.22 14.23
N ASN A 30 8.69 -0.10 14.06
CA ASN A 30 8.62 -1.05 15.16
C ASN A 30 9.40 -2.34 14.88
N ASP A 31 9.71 -3.05 15.96
CA ASP A 31 10.16 -4.44 15.96
C ASP A 31 9.11 -5.27 16.72
N GLY A 32 8.30 -6.04 16.01
CA GLY A 32 7.14 -6.68 16.62
C GLY A 32 6.20 -5.63 17.24
N THR A 33 5.99 -5.72 18.56
CA THR A 33 5.20 -4.74 19.32
C THR A 33 6.04 -3.63 19.96
N TYR A 34 7.37 -3.72 19.86
CA TYR A 34 8.26 -2.67 20.35
C TYR A 34 8.21 -1.47 19.40
N ARG A 35 7.97 -0.28 19.94
CA ARG A 35 7.82 0.98 19.20
C ARG A 35 9.14 1.72 19.16
N ASP A 36 9.59 2.07 17.98
CA ASP A 36 10.83 2.83 17.78
C ASP A 36 10.70 4.25 18.33
N HIS A 37 11.63 4.67 19.18
CA HIS A 37 11.55 5.94 19.90
C HIS A 37 11.66 7.16 18.97
N ASN A 38 12.45 7.06 17.89
CA ASN A 38 12.67 8.18 16.97
C ASN A 38 11.64 8.24 15.83
N PHE A 39 10.71 7.27 15.78
CA PHE A 39 9.77 7.15 14.67
C PHE A 39 8.96 8.41 14.42
N ALA A 40 8.33 8.97 15.47
CA ALA A 40 7.42 10.11 15.30
C ALA A 40 8.15 11.33 14.72
N GLN A 41 9.37 11.60 15.18
CA GLN A 41 10.18 12.71 14.67
C GLN A 41 10.65 12.47 13.25
N ASN A 42 11.17 11.27 12.95
CA ASN A 42 11.62 10.90 11.61
C ASN A 42 10.46 10.90 10.60
N TYR A 43 9.27 10.43 11.00
CA TYR A 43 8.09 10.42 10.14
C TYR A 43 7.59 11.85 9.83
N ALA A 44 7.53 12.71 10.83
CA ALA A 44 7.13 14.10 10.63
C ALA A 44 8.07 14.81 9.66
N TRP A 45 9.40 14.69 9.85
CA TRP A 45 10.36 15.25 8.92
C TRP A 45 10.20 14.68 7.49
N ALA A 46 10.01 13.35 7.37
CA ALA A 46 9.84 12.72 6.06
C ALA A 46 8.58 13.18 5.33
N ALA A 47 7.46 13.34 6.04
CA ALA A 47 6.22 13.89 5.49
C ALA A 47 6.40 15.34 5.02
N ASP A 48 6.96 16.21 5.87
CA ASP A 48 7.25 17.61 5.53
C ASP A 48 8.24 17.73 4.36
N ALA A 49 9.26 16.89 4.32
CA ALA A 49 10.24 16.85 3.23
C ALA A 49 9.61 16.37 1.90
N ALA A 50 8.68 15.43 1.97
CA ALA A 50 7.94 14.93 0.81
C ALA A 50 6.95 15.98 0.28
N ASP A 51 6.23 16.68 1.15
CA ASP A 51 5.34 17.78 0.78
C ASP A 51 6.11 18.97 0.17
N ALA A 52 7.31 19.25 0.70
CA ALA A 52 8.19 20.28 0.16
C ALA A 52 8.93 19.85 -1.13
N GLY A 53 8.76 18.60 -1.59
CA GLY A 53 9.45 18.06 -2.77
C GLY A 53 10.95 17.84 -2.58
N ARG A 54 11.45 17.81 -1.34
CA ARG A 54 12.86 17.52 -1.02
C ARG A 54 13.17 16.03 -1.16
N ILE A 55 12.19 15.17 -0.87
CA ILE A 55 12.27 13.74 -1.13
C ILE A 55 11.13 13.30 -2.05
N SER A 56 11.40 12.34 -2.92
CA SER A 56 10.41 11.79 -3.86
C SER A 56 9.50 10.76 -3.20
N CYS A 57 10.01 10.04 -2.22
CA CYS A 57 9.26 9.08 -1.40
C CYS A 57 10.04 8.71 -0.14
N PHE A 58 9.35 8.05 0.79
CA PHE A 58 9.97 7.47 1.95
C PHE A 58 9.37 6.10 2.30
N ILE A 59 10.20 5.24 2.89
CA ILE A 59 9.86 3.88 3.27
C ILE A 59 9.69 3.85 4.80
N VAL A 60 8.57 3.30 5.26
CA VAL A 60 8.36 3.00 6.68
C VAL A 60 8.35 1.50 6.85
N TYR A 61 9.34 0.95 7.58
CA TYR A 61 9.42 -0.47 7.76
C TYR A 61 9.09 -0.94 9.17
N MET A 62 8.60 -2.17 9.24
CA MET A 62 8.44 -2.91 10.47
C MET A 62 9.31 -4.16 10.43
N TYR A 63 10.07 -4.42 11.48
CA TYR A 63 10.78 -5.68 11.64
C TYR A 63 9.76 -6.77 11.96
N TRP A 64 9.61 -7.73 11.05
CA TRP A 64 8.61 -8.77 11.16
C TRP A 64 8.89 -9.71 12.35
N ARG A 65 7.82 -10.05 13.09
CA ARG A 65 7.84 -11.06 14.15
C ARG A 65 6.70 -12.06 13.96
N PRO A 66 6.79 -13.29 14.55
CA PRO A 66 5.76 -14.33 14.39
C PRO A 66 4.37 -13.92 14.86
N ASN A 67 4.25 -12.99 15.81
CA ASN A 67 3.00 -12.31 16.14
C ASN A 67 2.64 -11.24 15.12
N TRP A 68 2.60 -11.64 13.85
CA TRP A 68 2.49 -10.77 12.68
C TRP A 68 1.33 -9.78 12.75
N LEU A 69 0.19 -10.17 13.35
CA LEU A 69 -0.99 -9.32 13.48
C LEU A 69 -0.69 -8.12 14.40
N ASP A 70 -0.15 -8.37 15.58
CA ASP A 70 0.23 -7.31 16.53
C ASP A 70 1.36 -6.45 15.96
N THR A 71 2.28 -7.05 15.20
CA THR A 71 3.36 -6.33 14.51
C THR A 71 2.80 -5.31 13.52
N VAL A 72 1.87 -5.73 12.65
CA VAL A 72 1.21 -4.83 11.68
C VAL A 72 0.33 -3.80 12.38
N ASP A 73 -0.42 -4.18 13.40
CA ASP A 73 -1.30 -3.26 14.12
C ASP A 73 -0.49 -2.20 14.89
N THR A 74 0.71 -2.56 15.40
CA THR A 74 1.66 -1.60 15.97
C THR A 74 2.15 -0.61 14.92
N HIS A 75 2.60 -1.09 13.76
CA HIS A 75 2.99 -0.26 12.62
C HIS A 75 1.89 0.74 12.23
N ARG A 76 0.68 0.23 11.98
CA ARG A 76 -0.48 1.06 11.61
C ARG A 76 -0.85 2.08 12.67
N SER A 77 -0.78 1.69 13.95
CA SER A 77 -1.05 2.57 15.08
C SER A 77 -0.03 3.70 15.17
N MET A 78 1.26 3.42 14.95
CA MET A 78 2.33 4.44 14.98
C MET A 78 2.18 5.43 13.84
N VAL A 79 1.98 4.94 12.62
CA VAL A 79 1.71 5.81 11.44
C VAL A 79 0.41 6.61 11.64
N GLY A 80 -0.64 5.98 12.16
CA GLY A 80 -1.91 6.67 12.45
C GLY A 80 -1.75 7.81 13.47
N GLN A 81 -0.95 7.61 14.53
CA GLN A 81 -0.63 8.64 15.52
C GLN A 81 0.24 9.78 14.95
N ALA A 82 0.99 9.51 13.89
CA ALA A 82 1.83 10.49 13.20
C ALA A 82 1.11 11.21 12.04
N GLY A 83 -0.21 11.10 11.94
CA GLY A 83 -1.03 11.79 10.93
C GLY A 83 -1.63 10.89 9.84
N GLY A 84 -1.38 9.58 9.89
CA GLY A 84 -1.85 8.61 8.91
C GLY A 84 -0.85 8.33 7.79
N PRO A 85 -1.19 7.42 6.86
CA PRO A 85 -0.29 7.07 5.76
C PRO A 85 -0.17 8.22 4.76
N HIS A 86 1.03 8.80 4.67
CA HIS A 86 1.31 9.87 3.71
C HIS A 86 1.24 9.35 2.25
N PRO A 87 0.78 10.14 1.25
CA PRO A 87 0.70 9.72 -0.15
C PRO A 87 2.04 9.21 -0.72
N LYS A 88 3.17 9.75 -0.25
CA LYS A 88 4.54 9.35 -0.65
C LYS A 88 5.14 8.23 0.20
N MET A 89 4.39 7.67 1.16
CA MET A 89 4.85 6.60 2.04
C MET A 89 4.73 5.23 1.37
N ILE A 90 5.78 4.43 1.47
CA ILE A 90 5.86 3.01 1.11
C ILE A 90 5.96 2.22 2.41
N ALA A 91 5.18 1.15 2.58
CA ALA A 91 5.36 0.24 3.71
C ALA A 91 6.33 -0.89 3.34
N MET A 92 7.17 -1.32 4.28
CA MET A 92 8.10 -2.43 4.05
C MET A 92 8.01 -3.47 5.18
N VAL A 93 7.92 -4.74 4.78
CA VAL A 93 8.03 -5.88 5.68
C VAL A 93 9.49 -6.32 5.70
N ASP A 94 10.17 -6.07 6.79
CA ASP A 94 11.55 -6.43 7.01
C ASP A 94 11.64 -7.84 7.58
N VAL A 95 12.21 -8.77 6.79
CA VAL A 95 12.26 -10.20 7.09
C VAL A 95 13.69 -10.64 7.33
N GLU A 96 14.03 -10.81 8.59
CA GLU A 96 15.35 -11.26 9.03
C GLU A 96 15.25 -12.38 10.07
N SER A 97 16.25 -13.25 10.08
CA SER A 97 16.35 -14.36 11.04
C SER A 97 16.70 -13.92 12.47
N GLY A 98 17.19 -12.69 12.64
CA GLY A 98 17.61 -12.16 13.94
C GLY A 98 16.49 -12.17 14.99
N GLY A 99 16.53 -13.13 15.94
CA GLY A 99 15.51 -13.29 16.98
C GLY A 99 14.18 -13.87 16.51
N ASN A 100 14.09 -14.32 15.26
CA ASN A 100 12.94 -15.00 14.70
C ASN A 100 13.13 -16.52 14.65
N PRO A 101 12.05 -17.32 14.64
CA PRO A 101 12.13 -18.77 14.41
C PRO A 101 12.77 -19.09 13.07
N GLY A 102 13.59 -20.12 13.02
CA GLY A 102 14.11 -20.66 11.76
C GLY A 102 13.02 -21.35 10.93
N GLY A 103 13.37 -21.63 9.67
CA GLY A 103 12.50 -22.36 8.74
C GLY A 103 11.50 -21.43 8.03
N ASP A 104 10.53 -22.03 7.36
CA ASP A 104 9.57 -21.33 6.52
C ASP A 104 8.53 -20.58 7.35
N GLN A 105 8.49 -19.27 7.24
CA GLN A 105 7.57 -18.34 7.90
C GLN A 105 6.64 -17.65 6.90
N SER A 106 6.59 -18.12 5.66
CA SER A 106 5.88 -17.47 4.55
C SER A 106 4.42 -17.14 4.86
N ASP A 107 3.69 -18.01 5.59
CA ASP A 107 2.28 -17.74 5.93
C ASP A 107 2.13 -16.46 6.75
N GLY A 108 2.86 -16.34 7.85
CA GLY A 108 2.78 -15.15 8.71
C GLY A 108 3.29 -13.89 8.03
N ILE A 109 4.37 -14.00 7.22
CA ILE A 109 4.92 -12.87 6.47
C ILE A 109 3.93 -12.40 5.41
N ASN A 110 3.32 -13.33 4.65
CA ASN A 110 2.33 -13.00 3.62
C ASN A 110 1.06 -12.40 4.21
N ARG A 111 0.59 -12.87 5.37
CA ARG A 111 -0.54 -12.24 6.08
C ARG A 111 -0.23 -10.80 6.49
N ALA A 112 0.98 -10.54 6.98
CA ALA A 112 1.43 -9.18 7.29
C ALA A 112 1.48 -8.31 6.04
N TYR A 113 2.08 -8.81 4.95
CA TYR A 113 2.13 -8.13 3.65
C TYR A 113 0.74 -7.75 3.15
N TRP A 114 -0.19 -8.72 3.06
CA TRP A 114 -1.52 -8.47 2.53
C TRP A 114 -2.35 -7.54 3.40
N ARG A 115 -2.18 -7.58 4.74
CA ARG A 115 -2.83 -6.63 5.64
C ARG A 115 -2.34 -5.19 5.45
N LEU A 116 -1.08 -5.00 5.06
CA LEU A 116 -0.56 -3.68 4.67
C LEU A 116 -1.08 -3.26 3.29
N VAL A 117 -1.19 -4.19 2.34
CA VAL A 117 -1.80 -3.92 1.02
C VAL A 117 -3.25 -3.47 1.18
N ASP A 118 -4.05 -4.18 1.98
CA ASP A 118 -5.43 -3.79 2.27
C ASP A 118 -5.53 -2.40 2.91
N TRP A 119 -4.58 -2.08 3.79
CA TRP A 119 -4.56 -0.78 4.46
C TRP A 119 -4.16 0.37 3.54
N LEU A 120 -3.20 0.16 2.64
CA LEU A 120 -2.70 1.19 1.71
C LEU A 120 -3.43 1.20 0.37
N GLY A 121 -4.29 0.21 0.11
CA GLY A 121 -5.04 0.06 -1.13
C GLY A 121 -4.21 -0.28 -2.36
N SER A 122 -2.93 -0.68 -2.20
CA SER A 122 -2.04 -0.92 -3.33
C SER A 122 -0.94 -1.93 -3.02
N THR A 123 -0.79 -2.95 -3.88
CA THR A 123 0.34 -3.90 -3.83
C THR A 123 1.67 -3.23 -4.19
N GLN A 124 1.64 -2.12 -4.92
CA GLN A 124 2.85 -1.38 -5.29
C GLN A 124 3.46 -0.65 -4.10
N ARG A 125 2.61 -0.21 -3.14
CA ARG A 125 3.03 0.53 -1.95
C ARG A 125 3.54 -0.34 -0.81
N VAL A 126 3.57 -1.67 -1.00
CA VAL A 126 4.10 -2.61 -0.01
C VAL A 126 5.24 -3.39 -0.61
N ILE A 127 6.40 -3.29 -0.01
CA ILE A 127 7.61 -3.98 -0.44
C ILE A 127 8.15 -4.89 0.67
N GLY A 128 9.09 -5.75 0.34
CA GLY A 128 9.81 -6.57 1.29
C GLY A 128 11.27 -6.16 1.44
N TYR A 129 11.88 -6.62 2.51
CA TYR A 129 13.33 -6.61 2.68
C TYR A 129 13.77 -7.97 3.19
N ALA A 130 14.89 -8.47 2.67
CA ALA A 130 15.56 -9.66 3.17
C ALA A 130 16.98 -9.78 2.62
N ASN A 131 17.85 -10.44 3.35
CA ASN A 131 19.06 -10.99 2.77
C ASN A 131 18.77 -12.28 1.97
N ARG A 132 19.71 -12.74 1.14
CA ARG A 132 19.53 -13.94 0.30
C ARG A 132 19.16 -15.20 1.09
N SER A 133 19.74 -15.40 2.28
CA SER A 133 19.46 -16.57 3.11
C SER A 133 18.01 -16.55 3.58
N ASP A 134 17.59 -15.46 4.21
CA ASP A 134 16.26 -15.32 4.80
C ASP A 134 15.17 -15.27 3.71
N PHE A 135 15.45 -14.65 2.57
CA PHE A 135 14.59 -14.70 1.40
C PHE A 135 14.30 -16.12 0.92
N ASN A 136 15.28 -17.03 1.00
CA ASN A 136 15.13 -18.41 0.53
C ASN A 136 14.69 -19.41 1.63
N THR A 137 14.85 -19.06 2.91
CA THR A 137 14.53 -19.97 4.02
C THR A 137 13.28 -19.56 4.79
N MET A 138 13.15 -18.26 5.12
CA MET A 138 12.01 -17.76 5.89
C MET A 138 10.83 -17.36 5.00
N TRP A 139 11.11 -16.75 3.84
CA TRP A 139 10.07 -16.28 2.91
C TRP A 139 10.07 -17.06 1.59
N ARG A 140 9.85 -18.36 1.67
CA ARG A 140 9.95 -19.28 0.53
C ARG A 140 8.83 -19.10 -0.49
N VAL A 141 7.61 -18.85 -0.02
CA VAL A 141 6.43 -18.58 -0.84
C VAL A 141 6.08 -17.11 -0.69
N ARG A 142 6.11 -16.37 -1.76
CA ARG A 142 5.98 -14.90 -1.77
C ARG A 142 4.82 -14.45 -2.65
N PRO A 143 4.25 -13.27 -2.39
CA PRO A 143 3.26 -12.67 -3.27
C PRO A 143 3.81 -12.48 -4.69
N ASP A 144 3.00 -12.74 -5.70
CA ASP A 144 3.35 -12.46 -7.09
C ASP A 144 3.61 -10.95 -7.28
N GLY A 145 4.68 -10.62 -8.00
CA GLY A 145 5.07 -9.23 -8.24
C GLY A 145 5.65 -8.49 -7.02
N LEU A 146 5.99 -9.22 -5.94
CA LEU A 146 6.67 -8.64 -4.79
C LEU A 146 7.92 -7.87 -5.22
N ARG A 147 8.02 -6.61 -4.79
CA ARG A 147 9.23 -5.81 -4.86
C ARG A 147 10.02 -5.97 -3.58
N VAL A 148 11.35 -6.02 -3.67
CA VAL A 148 12.19 -6.28 -2.49
C VAL A 148 13.45 -5.42 -2.50
N ILE A 149 13.88 -4.99 -1.32
CA ILE A 149 15.24 -4.52 -1.05
C ILE A 149 16.06 -5.73 -0.62
N GLY A 150 17.11 -6.03 -1.40
CA GLY A 150 17.97 -7.16 -1.09
C GLY A 150 19.18 -6.72 -0.27
N ALA A 151 19.41 -7.29 0.91
CA ALA A 151 20.61 -7.03 1.69
C ALA A 151 21.77 -7.96 1.31
N GLY A 152 22.95 -7.37 1.11
CA GLY A 152 24.16 -8.13 0.84
C GLY A 152 25.38 -7.23 0.83
N TYR A 153 26.09 -7.22 1.96
CA TYR A 153 27.25 -6.35 2.15
C TYR A 153 28.41 -6.79 1.26
N GLY A 154 28.97 -5.81 0.53
CA GLY A 154 30.05 -6.04 -0.43
C GLY A 154 29.67 -6.78 -1.71
N SER A 155 28.42 -7.24 -1.87
CA SER A 155 27.96 -7.87 -3.11
C SER A 155 26.42 -7.79 -3.24
N ASN A 156 25.96 -7.42 -4.43
CA ASN A 156 24.52 -7.37 -4.71
C ASN A 156 23.90 -8.78 -4.74
N PRO A 157 22.87 -9.07 -3.93
CA PRO A 157 22.25 -10.40 -3.91
C PRO A 157 21.42 -10.70 -5.17
N ASN A 158 20.98 -9.70 -5.95
CA ASN A 158 20.14 -9.88 -7.14
C ASN A 158 18.95 -10.83 -6.91
N LEU A 159 18.11 -10.49 -5.94
CA LEU A 159 16.92 -11.27 -5.62
C LEU A 159 15.83 -11.07 -6.70
N PRO A 160 14.97 -12.07 -6.95
CA PRO A 160 13.78 -11.86 -7.77
C PRO A 160 12.93 -10.71 -7.26
N GLY A 161 12.56 -9.76 -8.13
CA GLY A 161 11.80 -8.56 -7.76
C GLY A 161 12.61 -7.46 -7.06
N GLN A 162 13.92 -7.57 -7.00
CA GLN A 162 14.76 -6.60 -6.31
C GLN A 162 14.76 -5.24 -7.04
N ILE A 163 14.45 -4.20 -6.27
CA ILE A 163 14.42 -2.79 -6.71
C ILE A 163 15.51 -1.93 -6.07
N ALA A 164 16.08 -2.38 -4.96
CA ALA A 164 17.21 -1.75 -4.31
C ALA A 164 18.11 -2.78 -3.62
N HIS A 165 19.32 -2.36 -3.29
CA HIS A 165 20.34 -3.17 -2.62
C HIS A 165 20.87 -2.44 -1.40
N GLN A 166 20.66 -3.00 -0.19
CA GLN A 166 21.37 -2.54 1.00
C GLN A 166 22.79 -3.09 0.95
N TYR A 167 23.76 -2.23 0.66
CA TYR A 167 25.12 -2.63 0.32
C TYR A 167 26.12 -2.53 1.48
N THR A 168 25.77 -1.82 2.55
CA THR A 168 26.61 -1.67 3.74
C THR A 168 25.76 -1.44 4.99
N ASP A 169 26.31 -1.81 6.14
CA ASP A 169 25.84 -1.47 7.49
C ASP A 169 26.72 -0.36 8.14
N GLY A 170 27.44 0.41 7.33
CA GLY A 170 28.33 1.46 7.78
C GLY A 170 29.70 0.97 8.26
N ARG A 171 30.07 -0.30 7.97
CA ARG A 171 31.31 -0.93 8.47
C ARG A 171 32.36 -1.23 7.40
N GLY A 172 32.33 -0.52 6.29
CA GLY A 172 33.40 -0.60 5.27
C GLY A 172 33.06 -1.53 4.10
N TYR A 173 31.78 -1.83 3.86
CA TYR A 173 31.35 -2.69 2.76
C TYR A 173 30.96 -1.93 1.49
N GLY A 174 30.97 -0.59 1.52
CA GLY A 174 30.45 0.26 0.43
C GLY A 174 31.23 0.19 -0.89
N GLY A 175 32.47 -0.33 -0.87
CA GLY A 175 33.27 -0.48 -2.11
C GLY A 175 33.57 0.84 -2.84
N GLY A 176 33.63 1.94 -2.10
CA GLY A 176 33.80 3.30 -2.63
C GLY A 176 32.51 4.13 -2.61
N LEU A 177 31.37 3.52 -2.31
CA LEU A 177 30.12 4.24 -2.00
C LEU A 177 30.13 4.71 -0.53
N PRO A 178 29.29 5.72 -0.16
CA PRO A 178 29.18 6.20 1.20
C PRO A 178 28.81 5.12 2.21
N GLU A 179 29.47 5.13 3.37
CA GLU A 179 29.18 4.23 4.50
C GLU A 179 28.11 4.80 5.47
N GLY A 180 27.42 5.84 5.06
CA GLY A 180 26.40 6.50 5.84
C GLY A 180 26.01 7.84 5.24
N ALA A 181 25.22 8.59 5.98
CA ALA A 181 24.66 9.87 5.58
C ALA A 181 24.53 10.84 6.77
N PRO A 182 24.70 12.16 6.55
CA PRO A 182 24.24 13.14 7.53
C PRO A 182 22.73 13.01 7.81
N PRO A 183 22.26 13.25 9.03
CA PRO A 183 23.05 13.56 10.25
C PRO A 183 23.59 12.30 10.94
N PHE A 184 23.29 11.09 10.45
CA PHE A 184 23.44 9.81 11.14
C PHE A 184 24.90 9.37 11.33
N GLY A 185 25.83 9.85 10.48
CA GLY A 185 27.15 9.24 10.37
C GLY A 185 27.06 7.88 9.66
N ASN A 186 27.78 6.88 10.13
CA ASN A 186 27.71 5.53 9.58
C ASN A 186 26.35 4.89 9.89
N CYS A 187 25.69 4.35 8.86
CA CYS A 187 24.41 3.69 8.95
C CYS A 187 24.21 2.74 7.76
N ASP A 188 23.11 2.00 7.76
CA ASP A 188 22.71 1.19 6.63
C ASP A 188 22.44 2.08 5.41
N MET A 189 23.05 1.70 4.27
CA MET A 189 22.91 2.44 3.03
C MET A 189 22.45 1.54 1.90
N ASN A 190 21.58 2.09 1.07
CA ASN A 190 20.98 1.41 -0.07
C ASN A 190 21.32 2.12 -1.39
N ALA A 191 21.36 1.33 -2.47
CA ALA A 191 21.42 1.80 -3.85
C ALA A 191 20.21 1.29 -4.62
N ALA A 192 19.51 2.16 -5.33
CA ALA A 192 18.21 1.88 -5.96
C ALA A 192 18.32 1.21 -7.35
N ASN A 193 19.28 0.34 -7.56
CA ASN A 193 19.43 -0.56 -8.72
C ASN A 193 19.09 0.10 -10.09
N GLY A 194 19.62 1.30 -10.35
CA GLY A 194 19.41 2.02 -11.61
C GLY A 194 18.18 2.90 -11.66
N TYR A 195 17.35 2.92 -10.62
CA TYR A 195 16.23 3.86 -10.53
C TYR A 195 16.73 5.27 -10.12
N SER A 196 16.14 6.31 -10.73
CA SER A 196 16.15 7.65 -10.14
C SER A 196 15.17 7.70 -8.95
N PRO A 197 15.23 8.72 -8.07
CA PRO A 197 14.26 8.85 -6.97
C PRO A 197 12.81 8.86 -7.45
N GLU A 198 12.52 9.53 -8.56
CA GLU A 198 11.18 9.62 -9.16
C GLU A 198 10.73 8.26 -9.71
N THR A 199 11.60 7.59 -10.49
CA THR A 199 11.25 6.28 -11.06
C THR A 199 11.18 5.18 -9.99
N PHE A 200 11.90 5.30 -8.87
CA PHE A 200 11.74 4.45 -7.70
C PHE A 200 10.38 4.68 -7.03
N ALA A 201 10.00 5.94 -6.84
CA ALA A 201 8.69 6.30 -6.32
C ALA A 201 7.55 5.79 -7.23
N ASP A 202 7.69 5.95 -8.57
CA ASP A 202 6.74 5.42 -9.56
C ASP A 202 6.63 3.90 -9.48
N ALA A 203 7.76 3.20 -9.41
CA ALA A 203 7.80 1.74 -9.27
C ALA A 203 7.10 1.28 -7.98
N CYS A 204 7.13 2.09 -6.93
CA CYS A 204 6.47 1.82 -5.64
C CYS A 204 5.06 2.42 -5.54
N GLY A 205 4.48 2.92 -6.64
CA GLY A 205 3.11 3.43 -6.67
C GLY A 205 2.88 4.70 -5.83
N VAL A 206 3.94 5.47 -5.56
CA VAL A 206 3.91 6.73 -4.80
C VAL A 206 4.57 7.89 -5.55
N GLY A 207 4.92 7.68 -6.83
CA GLY A 207 5.45 8.71 -7.71
C GLY A 207 4.43 9.82 -7.95
N SER A 208 4.86 10.84 -8.69
CA SER A 208 3.97 11.90 -9.16
C SER A 208 3.14 11.41 -10.37
N VAL A 209 2.45 10.30 -10.24
CA VAL A 209 1.25 10.13 -11.04
C VAL A 209 0.33 11.21 -10.55
N ALA A 210 0.00 12.18 -11.42
CA ALA A 210 -1.16 13.03 -11.15
C ALA A 210 -2.26 12.09 -10.66
N PRO A 211 -2.93 12.39 -9.51
CA PRO A 211 -3.97 11.52 -9.02
C PRO A 211 -4.82 11.14 -10.21
N ASP A 212 -4.93 9.84 -10.50
CA ASP A 212 -5.90 9.37 -11.48
C ASP A 212 -7.25 9.29 -10.75
N PRO A 213 -7.94 10.42 -10.54
CA PRO A 213 -9.17 10.45 -9.76
C PRO A 213 -10.23 9.56 -10.42
N VAL A 214 -10.03 9.27 -11.71
CA VAL A 214 -10.88 8.40 -12.50
C VAL A 214 -10.57 6.93 -12.20
N GLY A 215 -9.28 6.56 -12.07
CA GLY A 215 -8.89 5.20 -11.68
C GLY A 215 -9.25 4.88 -10.23
N ASP A 216 -9.08 5.85 -9.34
CA ASP A 216 -9.43 5.71 -7.93
C ASP A 216 -10.95 5.55 -7.75
N MET A 217 -11.75 6.36 -8.45
CA MET A 217 -13.21 6.28 -8.43
C MET A 217 -13.71 4.96 -9.04
N TRP A 218 -13.04 4.44 -10.09
CA TRP A 218 -13.37 3.14 -10.64
C TRP A 218 -13.14 2.02 -9.61
N ILE A 219 -12.04 2.07 -8.85
CA ILE A 219 -11.76 1.12 -7.76
C ILE A 219 -12.86 1.17 -6.70
N ASP A 220 -13.35 2.36 -6.34
CA ASP A 220 -14.42 2.54 -5.36
C ASP A 220 -15.72 1.82 -5.75
N PHE A 221 -16.04 1.75 -7.03
CA PHE A 221 -17.24 1.06 -7.51
C PHE A 221 -17.03 -0.44 -7.76
N MET A 222 -15.87 -0.81 -8.31
CA MET A 222 -15.65 -2.15 -8.84
C MET A 222 -14.83 -3.05 -7.93
N GLY A 223 -14.19 -2.49 -6.90
CA GLY A 223 -13.20 -3.20 -6.09
C GLY A 223 -11.84 -3.32 -6.80
N LEU A 224 -10.82 -3.71 -6.04
CA LEU A 224 -9.45 -3.86 -6.53
C LEU A 224 -9.38 -4.82 -7.73
N GLY A 225 -8.82 -4.33 -8.84
CA GLY A 225 -8.67 -5.11 -10.07
C GLY A 225 -9.99 -5.48 -10.77
N GLY A 226 -11.12 -4.86 -10.38
CA GLY A 226 -12.43 -5.17 -10.95
C GLY A 226 -13.06 -6.48 -10.45
N ASN A 227 -12.56 -7.02 -9.35
CA ASN A 227 -12.98 -8.32 -8.81
C ASN A 227 -14.03 -8.22 -7.70
N GLY A 228 -14.62 -7.02 -7.50
CA GLY A 228 -15.52 -6.76 -6.38
C GLY A 228 -14.80 -6.53 -5.06
N TRP A 229 -15.55 -6.26 -4.02
CA TRP A 229 -15.05 -5.98 -2.68
C TRP A 229 -15.16 -7.23 -1.79
N PRO A 230 -14.08 -7.65 -1.08
CA PRO A 230 -14.14 -8.79 -0.16
C PRO A 230 -15.22 -8.67 0.92
N GLN A 231 -15.44 -7.46 1.45
CA GLN A 231 -16.49 -7.17 2.44
C GLN A 231 -17.91 -7.22 1.84
N LEU A 232 -18.03 -7.24 0.53
CA LEU A 232 -19.27 -7.47 -0.21
C LEU A 232 -19.30 -8.86 -0.88
N ALA A 233 -18.55 -9.83 -0.33
CA ALA A 233 -18.45 -11.20 -0.84
C ALA A 233 -18.01 -11.28 -2.32
N GLY A 234 -17.14 -10.38 -2.77
CA GLY A 234 -16.67 -10.30 -4.15
C GLY A 234 -17.64 -9.63 -5.13
N HIS A 235 -18.66 -8.96 -4.62
CA HIS A 235 -19.58 -8.17 -5.45
C HIS A 235 -19.04 -6.75 -5.69
N THR A 236 -19.40 -6.16 -6.81
CA THR A 236 -19.25 -4.71 -7.05
C THR A 236 -20.14 -3.92 -6.09
N LEU A 237 -19.91 -2.61 -5.96
CA LEU A 237 -20.78 -1.79 -5.09
C LEU A 237 -22.24 -1.85 -5.53
N VAL A 238 -22.52 -1.83 -6.83
CA VAL A 238 -23.90 -1.91 -7.36
C VAL A 238 -24.54 -3.27 -7.03
N ASP A 239 -23.82 -4.36 -7.22
CA ASP A 239 -24.34 -5.70 -6.92
C ASP A 239 -24.50 -5.90 -5.40
N GLY A 240 -23.62 -5.32 -4.58
CA GLY A 240 -23.75 -5.30 -3.12
C GLY A 240 -25.02 -4.56 -2.66
N VAL A 241 -25.30 -3.40 -3.25
CA VAL A 241 -26.55 -2.65 -3.00
C VAL A 241 -27.77 -3.45 -3.46
N ALA A 242 -27.70 -4.12 -4.62
CA ALA A 242 -28.78 -5.00 -5.09
C ALA A 242 -29.04 -6.15 -4.13
N LEU A 243 -27.99 -6.79 -3.59
CA LEU A 243 -28.11 -7.88 -2.60
C LEU A 243 -28.81 -7.41 -1.31
N VAL A 244 -28.44 -6.24 -0.80
CA VAL A 244 -29.10 -5.66 0.37
C VAL A 244 -30.57 -5.39 0.09
N GLY A 245 -30.91 -4.79 -1.05
CA GLY A 245 -32.28 -4.51 -1.43
C GLY A 245 -33.13 -5.79 -1.60
N GLU A 246 -32.59 -6.82 -2.22
CA GLU A 246 -33.24 -8.13 -2.36
C GLU A 246 -33.48 -8.77 -0.97
N THR A 247 -32.48 -8.74 -0.09
CA THR A 247 -32.58 -9.26 1.29
C THR A 247 -33.65 -8.55 2.10
N LEU A 248 -33.87 -7.24 1.87
CA LEU A 248 -34.89 -6.43 2.51
C LEU A 248 -36.26 -6.58 1.84
N GLY A 249 -36.38 -7.36 0.77
CA GLY A 249 -37.62 -7.57 0.03
C GLY A 249 -38.10 -6.32 -0.71
N ILE A 250 -37.20 -5.45 -1.16
CA ILE A 250 -37.52 -4.26 -1.95
C ILE A 250 -37.87 -4.72 -3.37
N PRO A 251 -39.07 -4.40 -3.90
CA PRO A 251 -39.47 -4.85 -5.24
C PRO A 251 -38.48 -4.36 -6.33
N GLY A 252 -38.15 -5.27 -7.24
CA GLY A 252 -37.28 -4.97 -8.39
C GLY A 252 -35.78 -5.15 -8.14
N PHE A 253 -35.34 -5.38 -6.89
CA PHE A 253 -34.00 -5.74 -6.58
C PHE A 253 -33.73 -7.22 -6.80
N ALA A 254 -32.66 -7.56 -7.54
CA ALA A 254 -32.27 -8.94 -7.81
C ALA A 254 -30.75 -8.99 -8.07
N VAL A 255 -30.08 -9.92 -7.43
CA VAL A 255 -28.61 -10.08 -7.61
C VAL A 255 -28.33 -10.89 -8.88
N PRO A 256 -27.42 -10.45 -9.76
CA PRO A 256 -26.96 -11.26 -10.88
C PRO A 256 -26.26 -12.53 -10.37
N PRO A 257 -26.38 -13.68 -11.05
CA PRO A 257 -25.69 -14.89 -10.65
C PRO A 257 -24.18 -14.77 -10.84
N GLY A 258 -23.43 -14.78 -9.74
CA GLY A 258 -21.97 -14.83 -9.69
C GLY A 258 -21.27 -13.46 -9.67
N PRO A 259 -19.96 -13.45 -9.32
CA PRO A 259 -19.19 -12.20 -9.26
C PRO A 259 -19.03 -11.61 -10.67
N THR A 260 -19.34 -10.33 -10.82
CA THR A 260 -19.18 -9.60 -12.09
C THR A 260 -17.74 -9.10 -12.19
N GLN A 261 -16.92 -9.77 -12.99
CA GLN A 261 -15.59 -9.24 -13.33
C GLN A 261 -15.72 -8.18 -14.43
N VAL A 262 -15.35 -6.95 -14.13
CA VAL A 262 -15.30 -5.87 -15.12
C VAL A 262 -13.86 -5.37 -15.26
N PRO A 263 -13.20 -5.58 -16.40
CA PRO A 263 -11.84 -5.13 -16.60
C PRO A 263 -11.76 -3.60 -16.63
N LEU A 264 -10.68 -3.06 -16.02
CA LEU A 264 -10.39 -1.62 -16.06
C LEU A 264 -10.24 -1.14 -17.51
N PRO A 265 -11.02 -0.13 -17.94
CA PRO A 265 -10.82 0.48 -19.26
C PRO A 265 -9.43 1.11 -19.38
N ARG A 266 -8.83 1.06 -20.59
CA ARG A 266 -7.44 1.46 -20.83
C ARG A 266 -7.24 2.96 -21.02
N ASP A 267 -8.29 3.69 -21.36
CA ASP A 267 -8.23 5.15 -21.59
C ASP A 267 -9.17 5.91 -20.66
N THR A 268 -8.85 7.17 -20.42
CA THR A 268 -9.55 8.05 -19.46
C THR A 268 -11.01 8.29 -19.82
N GLU A 269 -11.32 8.43 -21.12
CA GLU A 269 -12.71 8.67 -21.55
C GLU A 269 -13.58 7.43 -21.30
N ALA A 270 -13.06 6.24 -21.62
CA ALA A 270 -13.73 4.99 -21.34
C ALA A 270 -13.92 4.74 -19.83
N ARG A 271 -12.96 5.18 -18.99
CA ARG A 271 -13.08 5.13 -17.51
C ARG A 271 -14.18 6.05 -17.01
N ILE A 272 -14.18 7.33 -17.39
CA ILE A 272 -15.24 8.29 -17.02
C ILE A 272 -16.62 7.79 -17.43
N ARG A 273 -16.72 7.23 -18.63
CA ARG A 273 -17.97 6.65 -19.12
C ARG A 273 -18.39 5.41 -18.30
N ALA A 274 -17.44 4.56 -17.90
CA ALA A 274 -17.72 3.40 -17.08
C ALA A 274 -18.25 3.81 -15.69
N GLU A 275 -17.68 4.84 -15.07
CA GLU A 275 -18.12 5.38 -13.79
C GLU A 275 -19.50 6.02 -13.86
N TRP A 276 -19.75 6.80 -14.91
CA TRP A 276 -21.08 7.35 -15.15
C TRP A 276 -22.14 6.24 -15.24
N ILE A 277 -21.78 5.11 -15.90
CA ILE A 277 -22.63 3.92 -15.95
C ILE A 277 -22.84 3.34 -14.55
N GLN A 278 -21.81 3.27 -13.70
CA GLN A 278 -21.97 2.75 -12.31
C GLN A 278 -22.96 3.59 -11.51
N LEU A 279 -22.90 4.91 -11.64
CA LEU A 279 -23.82 5.81 -10.92
C LEU A 279 -25.25 5.77 -11.48
N ARG A 280 -25.42 5.75 -12.80
CA ARG A 280 -26.67 5.98 -13.49
C ARG A 280 -27.31 4.72 -14.10
N GLY A 281 -26.56 3.62 -14.18
CA GLY A 281 -26.96 2.44 -14.93
C GLY A 281 -26.67 2.55 -16.44
N PRO A 282 -26.79 1.44 -17.17
CA PRO A 282 -26.60 1.40 -18.63
C PRO A 282 -27.50 2.44 -19.32
N ARG A 283 -26.92 3.26 -20.17
CA ARG A 283 -27.62 4.35 -20.88
C ARG A 283 -28.27 5.41 -20.01
N GLY A 284 -28.00 5.44 -18.68
CA GLY A 284 -28.62 6.38 -17.75
C GLY A 284 -30.03 6.01 -17.28
N GLU A 285 -30.47 4.79 -17.58
CA GLU A 285 -31.84 4.29 -17.33
C GLU A 285 -31.96 3.52 -16.00
N GLY A 286 -30.96 3.61 -15.13
CA GLY A 286 -30.87 2.83 -13.89
C GLY A 286 -30.34 1.42 -14.10
N TRP A 287 -30.15 0.71 -13.00
CA TRP A 287 -29.64 -0.66 -12.98
C TRP A 287 -30.78 -1.67 -12.95
N PRO A 288 -30.84 -2.65 -13.87
CA PRO A 288 -31.89 -3.67 -13.86
C PRO A 288 -31.98 -4.42 -12.53
N GLN A 289 -30.82 -4.79 -11.92
CA GLN A 289 -30.76 -5.47 -10.62
C GLN A 289 -31.21 -4.61 -9.45
N CYS A 290 -31.29 -3.30 -9.61
CA CYS A 290 -31.82 -2.35 -8.64
C CYS A 290 -33.23 -1.84 -9.04
N GLY A 291 -34.00 -2.62 -9.83
CA GLY A 291 -35.32 -2.26 -10.26
C GLY A 291 -35.40 -1.05 -11.18
N GLY A 292 -34.36 -0.78 -11.96
CA GLY A 292 -34.27 0.39 -12.84
C GLY A 292 -33.91 1.67 -12.11
N LEU A 293 -33.42 1.60 -10.88
CA LEU A 293 -32.97 2.77 -10.11
C LEU A 293 -31.49 3.07 -10.39
N SER A 294 -31.09 4.33 -10.31
CA SER A 294 -29.68 4.70 -10.21
C SER A 294 -29.10 4.17 -8.89
N LEU A 295 -27.76 4.12 -8.75
CA LEU A 295 -27.14 3.70 -7.50
C LEU A 295 -27.59 4.58 -6.32
N VAL A 296 -27.67 5.90 -6.53
CA VAL A 296 -28.11 6.85 -5.50
C VAL A 296 -29.56 6.61 -5.10
N ASP A 297 -30.45 6.41 -6.08
CA ASP A 297 -31.87 6.15 -5.82
C ASP A 297 -32.09 4.77 -5.16
N ALA A 298 -31.24 3.78 -5.49
CA ALA A 298 -31.26 2.46 -4.87
C ALA A 298 -30.86 2.53 -3.38
N ILE A 299 -29.81 3.29 -3.06
CA ILE A 299 -29.40 3.54 -1.67
C ILE A 299 -30.51 4.30 -0.92
N ALA A 300 -31.12 5.31 -1.55
CA ALA A 300 -32.25 6.03 -0.95
C ALA A 300 -33.46 5.10 -0.66
N ALA A 301 -33.75 4.19 -1.58
CA ALA A 301 -34.82 3.19 -1.38
C ALA A 301 -34.52 2.24 -0.20
N ILE A 302 -33.27 1.86 0.00
CA ILE A 302 -32.82 1.05 1.15
C ILE A 302 -32.98 1.86 2.44
N GLY A 303 -32.50 3.10 2.46
CA GLY A 303 -32.61 3.97 3.62
C GLY A 303 -34.06 4.24 4.03
N GLU A 304 -34.93 4.50 3.07
CA GLU A 304 -36.37 4.63 3.31
C GLU A 304 -36.99 3.34 3.88
N LYS A 305 -36.60 2.18 3.33
CA LYS A 305 -37.06 0.87 3.82
C LYS A 305 -36.60 0.57 5.25
N LEU A 306 -35.44 1.08 5.64
CA LEU A 306 -34.87 0.93 6.99
C LEU A 306 -35.30 2.04 7.95
N ASP A 307 -36.18 2.95 7.51
CA ASP A 307 -36.69 4.09 8.32
C ASP A 307 -35.54 5.02 8.81
N ILE A 308 -34.51 5.21 7.99
CA ILE A 308 -33.37 6.09 8.31
C ILE A 308 -33.78 7.53 8.02
N PRO A 309 -33.73 8.44 9.02
CA PRO A 309 -34.11 9.85 8.83
C PRO A 309 -33.25 10.52 7.73
N GLY A 310 -33.92 11.26 6.83
CA GLY A 310 -33.26 11.99 5.73
C GLY A 310 -33.09 11.19 4.44
N PHE A 311 -33.48 9.90 4.41
CA PHE A 311 -33.57 9.13 3.19
C PHE A 311 -35.01 9.19 2.65
N GLU A 312 -35.26 10.11 1.73
CA GLU A 312 -36.55 10.23 1.03
C GLU A 312 -36.29 10.18 -0.48
N ARG A 313 -37.06 9.37 -1.20
CA ARG A 313 -36.99 9.40 -2.66
C ARG A 313 -37.63 10.71 -3.15
N PRO A 314 -37.02 11.36 -4.15
CA PRO A 314 -37.68 12.47 -4.85
C PRO A 314 -39.05 11.97 -5.35
N SER A 315 -40.09 12.72 -5.09
CA SER A 315 -41.41 12.48 -5.69
C SER A 315 -41.28 12.52 -7.21
N GLN A 316 -41.66 11.42 -7.88
CA GLN A 316 -41.65 11.30 -9.34
C GLN A 316 -42.58 12.33 -9.98
#